data_69290a38ecd41e1034011de95906b33c
#
_entry.id   69290a38ecd41e1034011de95906b33c
#
_cell.length_a   1.000
_cell.length_b   1.000
_cell.length_c   1.000
_cell.angle_alpha   90.00
_cell.angle_beta   90.00
_cell.angle_gamma   90.00
#
_symmetry.space_group_name_H-M   'P 1'
#
loop_
_entity.id
_entity.type
_entity.pdbx_description
1 polymer ?
#
loop_
_entity_poly.entity_id
_entity_poly.type
_entity_poly.pdbx_seq_one_letter_code
_entity_poly.pdbx_strand_id
1 'polypeptide(L)'
;LNITRYDVPTEWYHITDIFSNTELAIIDKFIPESSLEIQGKRSHNTNSRTFVTIDSPIQLLSVFDKFNEWQVRKVFSEITGVDCHNGKLRIELVNDSAGAHLEKHVDIKEKLITFQIYINEGDKSWGTTIYKDWETEHATVPFVRNTGWLTHKNVDTIHGIKENNVTGQRHSVLINYIEGDWNDTEQLFALQ
;
A
#
# COMPACT_ATOMS: atom_id res chain seq x y z
N LEU A 1 7.98 13.74 -5.66
CA LEU A 1 6.99 13.45 -4.61
C LEU A 1 6.35 14.74 -4.13
N ASN A 2 5.02 14.84 -4.20
CA ASN A 2 4.26 15.89 -3.52
C ASN A 2 3.48 15.22 -2.39
N ILE A 3 3.60 15.75 -1.17
CA ILE A 3 3.02 15.17 0.05
C ILE A 3 2.03 16.18 0.63
N THR A 4 0.79 15.76 0.79
CA THR A 4 -0.26 16.54 1.46
C THR A 4 -0.69 15.79 2.72
N ARG A 5 -0.56 16.45 3.88
CA ARG A 5 -0.99 15.93 5.17
C ARG A 5 -2.46 16.25 5.41
N TYR A 6 -3.16 15.31 5.99
CA TYR A 6 -4.51 15.43 6.51
C TYR A 6 -4.51 15.03 7.98
N ASP A 7 -5.20 15.80 8.81
CA ASP A 7 -5.26 15.57 10.28
C ASP A 7 -6.64 15.03 10.73
N VAL A 8 -7.55 14.79 9.79
CA VAL A 8 -8.92 14.35 10.07
C VAL A 8 -9.26 13.14 9.20
N PRO A 9 -9.89 12.11 9.74
CA PRO A 9 -10.30 11.86 11.12
C PRO A 9 -9.13 11.54 12.05
N THR A 10 -8.06 11.02 11.47
CA THR A 10 -6.74 10.76 12.05
C THR A 10 -5.68 11.30 11.09
N GLU A 11 -4.43 11.32 11.47
CA GLU A 11 -3.35 11.73 10.59
C GLU A 11 -3.12 10.70 9.47
N TRP A 12 -3.11 11.18 8.23
CA TRP A 12 -2.74 10.42 7.04
C TRP A 12 -2.20 11.34 5.95
N TYR A 13 -1.56 10.77 4.94
CA TYR A 13 -0.91 11.55 3.89
C TYR A 13 -1.36 11.08 2.51
N HIS A 14 -1.62 12.03 1.61
CA HIS A 14 -1.78 11.79 0.18
C HIS A 14 -0.49 12.18 -0.54
N ILE A 15 0.02 11.27 -1.36
CA ILE A 15 1.32 11.40 -2.03
C ILE A 15 1.12 11.21 -3.52
N THR A 16 1.72 12.09 -4.34
CA THR A 16 1.66 12.02 -5.80
C THR A 16 3.06 12.04 -6.42
N ASP A 17 3.15 11.66 -7.69
CA ASP A 17 4.39 11.65 -8.47
C ASP A 17 5.48 10.75 -7.85
N ILE A 18 5.09 9.52 -7.51
CA ILE A 18 5.90 8.57 -6.74
C ILE A 18 6.90 7.86 -7.64
N PHE A 19 6.46 7.45 -8.82
CA PHE A 19 7.24 6.72 -9.81
C PHE A 19 7.35 7.50 -11.12
N SER A 20 8.45 7.35 -11.84
CA SER A 20 8.56 7.75 -13.24
C SER A 20 7.70 6.86 -14.15
N ASN A 21 7.42 7.29 -15.36
CA ASN A 21 6.70 6.48 -16.35
C ASN A 21 7.43 5.17 -16.68
N THR A 22 8.76 5.18 -16.67
CA THR A 22 9.58 3.97 -16.88
C THR A 22 9.42 2.99 -15.73
N GLU A 23 9.45 3.45 -14.47
CA GLU A 23 9.23 2.62 -13.30
C GLU A 23 7.82 2.03 -13.29
N LEU A 24 6.79 2.83 -13.60
CA LEU A 24 5.41 2.34 -13.71
C LEU A 24 5.28 1.24 -14.78
N ALA A 25 5.92 1.42 -15.96
CA ALA A 25 5.91 0.41 -17.01
C ALA A 25 6.65 -0.89 -16.63
N ILE A 26 7.64 -0.81 -15.74
CA ILE A 26 8.29 -1.98 -15.16
C ILE A 26 7.34 -2.66 -14.19
N ILE A 27 6.74 -1.93 -13.25
CA ILE A 27 5.81 -2.48 -12.26
C ILE A 27 4.66 -3.21 -12.95
N ASP A 28 4.03 -2.60 -13.96
CA ASP A 28 2.90 -3.17 -14.70
C ASP A 28 3.20 -4.57 -15.28
N LYS A 29 4.44 -4.84 -15.68
CA LYS A 29 4.85 -6.16 -16.22
C LYS A 29 4.87 -7.28 -15.18
N PHE A 30 4.95 -6.92 -13.90
CA PHE A 30 5.08 -7.86 -12.79
C PHE A 30 3.84 -7.91 -11.88
N ILE A 31 2.79 -7.17 -12.21
CA ILE A 31 1.51 -7.31 -11.53
C ILE A 31 1.00 -8.74 -11.72
N PRO A 32 0.63 -9.45 -10.65
CA PRO A 32 0.18 -10.84 -10.75
C PRO A 32 -1.15 -10.95 -11.51
N GLU A 33 -1.42 -12.13 -12.05
CA GLU A 33 -2.74 -12.43 -12.62
C GLU A 33 -3.81 -12.31 -11.54
N SER A 34 -4.99 -11.85 -11.97
CA SER A 34 -6.11 -11.66 -11.06
C SER A 34 -6.76 -12.99 -10.70
N SER A 35 -6.90 -13.26 -9.41
CA SER A 35 -7.80 -14.29 -8.90
C SER A 35 -8.56 -13.75 -7.70
N LEU A 36 -9.86 -13.95 -7.66
CA LEU A 36 -10.72 -13.50 -6.56
C LEU A 36 -11.34 -14.70 -5.87
N GLU A 37 -11.04 -14.87 -4.59
CA GLU A 37 -11.75 -15.77 -3.69
C GLU A 37 -12.52 -14.94 -2.66
N ILE A 38 -13.80 -15.23 -2.49
CA ILE A 38 -14.66 -14.58 -1.50
C ILE A 38 -14.79 -15.50 -0.29
N GLN A 39 -14.33 -15.02 0.87
CA GLN A 39 -14.49 -15.72 2.15
C GLN A 39 -15.25 -14.83 3.13
N GLY A 40 -16.49 -15.19 3.40
CA GLY A 40 -17.37 -14.42 4.28
C GLY A 40 -17.59 -12.99 3.74
N LYS A 41 -17.19 -11.98 4.53
CA LYS A 41 -17.28 -10.55 4.16
C LYS A 41 -15.99 -9.98 3.57
N ARG A 42 -15.03 -10.81 3.20
CA ARG A 42 -13.72 -10.40 2.72
C ARG A 42 -13.41 -11.10 1.41
N SER A 43 -13.05 -10.33 0.38
CA SER A 43 -12.41 -10.90 -0.79
C SER A 43 -10.97 -11.27 -0.43
N HIS A 44 -10.56 -12.49 -0.76
CA HIS A 44 -9.22 -12.97 -0.56
C HIS A 44 -8.55 -13.16 -1.92
N ASN A 45 -7.56 -12.32 -2.21
CA ASN A 45 -6.79 -12.37 -3.45
C ASN A 45 -5.46 -13.09 -3.21
N THR A 46 -5.49 -14.38 -2.81
CA THR A 46 -4.27 -15.11 -2.47
C THR A 46 -3.31 -15.24 -3.65
N ASN A 47 -3.85 -15.44 -4.86
CA ASN A 47 -3.04 -15.57 -6.07
C ASN A 47 -2.83 -14.23 -6.81
N SER A 48 -3.43 -13.15 -6.32
CA SER A 48 -3.31 -11.81 -6.91
C SER A 48 -2.30 -10.94 -6.16
N ARG A 49 -1.48 -11.53 -5.30
CA ARG A 49 -0.41 -10.85 -4.55
C ARG A 49 0.92 -11.49 -4.84
N THR A 50 1.93 -10.66 -5.08
CA THR A 50 3.32 -11.08 -5.23
C THR A 50 4.20 -10.21 -4.37
N PHE A 51 5.10 -10.81 -3.61
CA PHE A 51 6.09 -10.08 -2.82
C PHE A 51 7.31 -9.76 -3.67
N VAL A 52 7.83 -8.55 -3.54
CA VAL A 52 9.10 -8.17 -4.13
C VAL A 52 10.20 -8.49 -3.12
N THR A 53 10.98 -9.53 -3.40
CA THR A 53 12.01 -10.08 -2.53
C THR A 53 13.38 -10.05 -3.23
N ILE A 54 14.44 -10.46 -2.56
CA ILE A 54 15.79 -10.54 -3.13
C ILE A 54 15.85 -11.41 -4.42
N ASP A 55 14.95 -12.37 -4.55
CA ASP A 55 14.87 -13.27 -5.71
C ASP A 55 14.05 -12.69 -6.88
N SER A 56 13.49 -11.50 -6.71
CA SER A 56 12.72 -10.84 -7.77
C SER A 56 13.63 -10.38 -8.92
N PRO A 57 13.08 -10.23 -10.15
CA PRO A 57 13.84 -9.72 -11.29
C PRO A 57 14.52 -8.38 -11.00
N ILE A 58 15.78 -8.24 -11.43
CA ILE A 58 16.62 -7.08 -11.14
C ILE A 58 15.99 -5.75 -11.55
N GLN A 59 15.21 -5.74 -12.65
CA GLN A 59 14.49 -4.55 -13.09
C GLN A 59 13.47 -4.08 -12.05
N LEU A 60 12.77 -5.03 -11.41
CA LEU A 60 11.79 -4.76 -10.38
C LEU A 60 12.48 -4.31 -9.08
N LEU A 61 13.56 -5.00 -8.70
CA LEU A 61 14.37 -4.61 -7.55
C LEU A 61 14.86 -3.17 -7.67
N SER A 62 15.37 -2.76 -8.83
CA SER A 62 15.89 -1.41 -9.06
C SER A 62 14.82 -0.31 -8.90
N VAL A 63 13.54 -0.61 -9.16
CA VAL A 63 12.43 0.33 -8.95
C VAL A 63 12.19 0.59 -7.47
N PHE A 64 12.31 -0.45 -6.65
CA PHE A 64 11.94 -0.40 -5.24
C PHE A 64 13.10 -0.14 -4.28
N ASP A 65 14.35 -0.25 -4.74
CA ASP A 65 15.55 -0.08 -3.90
C ASP A 65 15.60 1.30 -3.24
N LYS A 66 15.08 2.34 -3.92
CA LYS A 66 14.95 3.69 -3.34
C LYS A 66 14.21 3.74 -2.00
N PHE A 67 13.26 2.83 -1.75
CA PHE A 67 12.55 2.76 -0.47
C PHE A 67 13.41 2.12 0.63
N ASN A 68 14.49 1.45 0.27
CA ASN A 68 15.49 0.95 1.22
C ASN A 68 16.55 2.00 1.58
N GLU A 69 16.66 3.07 0.80
CA GLU A 69 17.65 4.14 1.03
C GLU A 69 17.35 4.92 2.31
N TRP A 70 18.42 5.28 3.02
CA TRP A 70 18.34 6.03 4.27
C TRP A 70 17.58 7.35 4.13
N GLN A 71 17.78 8.07 3.01
CA GLN A 71 17.13 9.36 2.74
C GLN A 71 15.61 9.24 2.66
N VAL A 72 15.11 8.20 2.02
CA VAL A 72 13.65 7.96 1.89
C VAL A 72 13.07 7.57 3.24
N ARG A 73 13.75 6.68 3.98
CA ARG A 73 13.35 6.30 5.34
C ARG A 73 13.32 7.51 6.28
N LYS A 74 14.32 8.42 6.15
CA LYS A 74 14.37 9.67 6.91
C LYS A 74 13.15 10.55 6.62
N VAL A 75 12.77 10.74 5.35
CA VAL A 75 11.58 11.52 4.98
C VAL A 75 10.33 10.94 5.64
N PHE A 76 10.12 9.63 5.54
CA PHE A 76 8.97 9.00 6.18
C PHE A 76 9.00 9.12 7.71
N SER A 77 10.17 9.00 8.33
CA SER A 77 10.31 9.20 9.77
C SER A 77 9.98 10.64 10.19
N GLU A 78 10.44 11.64 9.42
CA GLU A 78 10.20 13.05 9.72
C GLU A 78 8.73 13.44 9.60
N ILE A 79 8.02 12.94 8.56
CA ILE A 79 6.60 13.31 8.36
C ILE A 79 5.67 12.58 9.33
N THR A 80 5.98 11.36 9.72
CA THR A 80 5.09 10.51 10.56
C THR A 80 5.46 10.52 12.04
N GLY A 81 6.67 10.98 12.40
CA GLY A 81 7.20 10.84 13.75
C GLY A 81 7.49 9.39 14.17
N VAL A 82 7.53 8.45 13.21
CA VAL A 82 7.83 7.02 13.43
C VAL A 82 9.22 6.71 12.91
N ASP A 83 10.09 6.10 13.71
CA ASP A 83 11.41 5.68 13.24
C ASP A 83 11.29 4.52 12.22
N CYS A 84 11.54 4.82 10.94
CA CYS A 84 11.55 3.85 9.85
C CYS A 84 12.94 3.30 9.54
N HIS A 85 14.02 3.81 10.18
CA HIS A 85 15.39 3.45 9.83
C HIS A 85 15.71 1.97 10.05
N ASN A 86 15.21 1.41 11.15
CA ASN A 86 15.42 0.01 11.52
C ASN A 86 14.28 -0.91 11.06
N GLY A 87 13.26 -0.37 10.40
CA GLY A 87 12.13 -1.14 9.88
C GLY A 87 12.55 -2.05 8.72
N LYS A 88 12.09 -3.29 8.73
CA LYS A 88 12.24 -4.20 7.59
C LYS A 88 11.27 -3.78 6.48
N LEU A 89 11.75 -3.75 5.25
CA LEU A 89 10.94 -3.34 4.10
C LEU A 89 10.19 -4.56 3.53
N ARG A 90 8.87 -4.44 3.39
CA ARG A 90 7.98 -5.42 2.77
C ARG A 90 7.19 -4.75 1.65
N ILE A 91 7.25 -5.30 0.45
CA ILE A 91 6.62 -4.74 -0.76
C ILE A 91 5.73 -5.79 -1.40
N GLU A 92 4.49 -5.43 -1.66
CA GLU A 92 3.49 -6.28 -2.31
C GLU A 92 3.00 -5.62 -3.60
N LEU A 93 2.99 -6.38 -4.69
CA LEU A 93 2.25 -6.06 -5.91
C LEU A 93 0.87 -6.73 -5.80
N VAL A 94 -0.19 -5.97 -5.99
CA VAL A 94 -1.57 -6.45 -5.79
C VAL A 94 -2.42 -6.16 -7.02
N ASN A 95 -3.19 -7.16 -7.44
CA ASN A 95 -4.21 -7.02 -8.47
C ASN A 95 -5.56 -7.43 -7.90
N ASP A 96 -6.38 -6.46 -7.57
CA ASP A 96 -7.76 -6.67 -7.13
C ASP A 96 -8.69 -6.67 -8.35
N SER A 97 -9.48 -7.74 -8.52
CA SER A 97 -10.50 -7.84 -9.59
C SER A 97 -11.79 -7.13 -9.22
N ALA A 98 -12.69 -7.05 -10.20
CA ALA A 98 -14.06 -6.62 -9.97
C ALA A 98 -14.72 -7.43 -8.83
N GLY A 99 -15.37 -6.73 -7.91
CA GLY A 99 -15.95 -7.29 -6.68
C GLY A 99 -14.99 -7.35 -5.49
N ALA A 100 -13.71 -6.98 -5.67
CA ALA A 100 -12.77 -6.92 -4.55
C ALA A 100 -13.23 -5.92 -3.50
N HIS A 101 -13.14 -6.31 -2.24
CA HIS A 101 -13.40 -5.46 -1.09
C HIS A 101 -12.51 -5.84 0.08
N LEU A 102 -12.33 -4.93 1.00
CA LEU A 102 -11.61 -5.13 2.24
C LEU A 102 -12.41 -4.50 3.37
N GLU A 103 -12.80 -5.30 4.35
CA GLU A 103 -13.51 -4.78 5.53
C GLU A 103 -12.72 -3.69 6.23
N LYS A 104 -13.45 -2.81 6.90
CA LYS A 104 -12.88 -1.78 7.76
C LYS A 104 -11.97 -2.42 8.81
N HIS A 105 -10.77 -1.93 8.93
CA HIS A 105 -9.79 -2.37 9.92
C HIS A 105 -8.81 -1.25 10.24
N VAL A 106 -8.07 -1.42 11.30
CA VAL A 106 -6.80 -0.74 11.58
C VAL A 106 -5.66 -1.71 11.27
N ASP A 107 -4.54 -1.18 10.85
CA ASP A 107 -3.36 -1.98 10.61
C ASP A 107 -2.83 -2.62 11.90
N ILE A 108 -2.12 -3.73 11.75
CA ILE A 108 -1.44 -4.40 12.86
C ILE A 108 -0.30 -3.52 13.38
N LYS A 109 0.01 -3.65 14.67
CA LYS A 109 0.99 -2.79 15.37
C LYS A 109 2.43 -2.94 14.87
N GLU A 110 2.75 -4.06 14.25
CA GLU A 110 4.05 -4.35 13.67
C GLU A 110 4.36 -3.50 12.43
N LYS A 111 3.33 -2.94 11.76
CA LYS A 111 3.51 -2.02 10.64
C LYS A 111 3.85 -0.62 11.15
N LEU A 112 5.10 -0.20 10.98
CA LEU A 112 5.54 1.16 11.29
C LEU A 112 4.82 2.18 10.42
N ILE A 113 4.77 1.92 9.10
CA ILE A 113 3.97 2.64 8.13
C ILE A 113 3.34 1.67 7.13
N THR A 114 2.22 2.08 6.57
CA THR A 114 1.59 1.48 5.37
C THR A 114 1.45 2.56 4.32
N PHE A 115 2.09 2.34 3.17
CA PHE A 115 2.00 3.22 2.01
C PHE A 115 1.44 2.43 0.83
N GLN A 116 0.20 2.72 0.43
CA GLN A 116 -0.43 2.11 -0.73
C GLN A 116 -0.40 3.07 -1.91
N ILE A 117 0.05 2.58 -3.07
CA ILE A 117 0.23 3.34 -4.30
C ILE A 117 -0.62 2.71 -5.40
N TYR A 118 -1.40 3.51 -6.12
CA TYR A 118 -2.23 3.08 -7.23
C TYR A 118 -1.43 3.13 -8.54
N ILE A 119 -1.47 2.04 -9.32
CA ILE A 119 -0.56 1.85 -10.46
C ILE A 119 -1.25 2.05 -11.80
N ASN A 120 -2.51 1.64 -11.96
CA ASN A 120 -3.26 1.81 -13.20
C ASN A 120 -4.35 2.88 -13.11
N GLU A 121 -4.91 3.25 -14.23
CA GLU A 121 -6.10 4.09 -14.30
C GLU A 121 -7.35 3.29 -13.91
N GLY A 122 -8.34 3.97 -13.33
CA GLY A 122 -9.60 3.39 -12.94
C GLY A 122 -10.59 4.42 -12.40
N ASP A 123 -11.74 3.95 -11.94
CA ASP A 123 -12.71 4.84 -11.29
C ASP A 123 -12.17 5.33 -9.94
N LYS A 124 -12.33 6.62 -9.68
CA LYS A 124 -11.84 7.24 -8.43
C LYS A 124 -12.42 6.59 -7.15
N SER A 125 -13.61 6.00 -7.25
CA SER A 125 -14.24 5.29 -6.13
C SER A 125 -13.58 3.97 -5.75
N TRP A 126 -12.65 3.42 -6.59
CA TRP A 126 -11.90 2.20 -6.28
C TRP A 126 -10.81 2.41 -5.23
N GLY A 127 -10.61 3.64 -4.81
CA GLY A 127 -9.61 3.99 -3.80
C GLY A 127 -9.94 3.45 -2.42
N THR A 128 -9.00 3.60 -1.51
CA THR A 128 -9.16 3.23 -0.12
C THR A 128 -10.05 4.24 0.60
N THR A 129 -11.06 3.76 1.30
CA THR A 129 -11.94 4.59 2.12
C THR A 129 -11.37 4.70 3.52
N ILE A 130 -11.31 5.91 4.03
CA ILE A 130 -10.92 6.26 5.39
C ILE A 130 -12.19 6.58 6.17
N TYR A 131 -12.30 6.08 7.38
CA TYR A 131 -13.48 6.20 8.23
C TYR A 131 -13.17 7.06 9.45
N LYS A 132 -14.16 7.85 9.87
CA LYS A 132 -14.09 8.65 11.08
C LYS A 132 -14.16 7.78 12.35
N ASP A 133 -14.99 6.77 12.27
CA ASP A 133 -15.18 5.74 13.29
C ASP A 133 -15.70 4.46 12.59
N TRP A 134 -16.02 3.42 13.33
CA TRP A 134 -16.49 2.15 12.78
C TRP A 134 -17.82 2.23 12.03
N GLU A 135 -18.59 3.31 12.17
CA GLU A 135 -19.90 3.48 11.53
C GLU A 135 -19.87 4.52 10.41
N THR A 136 -19.03 5.56 10.54
CA THR A 136 -19.09 6.77 9.74
C THR A 136 -17.91 6.85 8.76
N GLU A 137 -18.22 6.90 7.48
CA GLU A 137 -17.25 7.19 6.42
C GLU A 137 -16.79 8.66 6.50
N HIS A 138 -15.50 8.89 6.28
CA HIS A 138 -14.94 10.24 6.17
C HIS A 138 -14.68 10.62 4.71
N ALA A 139 -13.83 9.86 4.02
CA ALA A 139 -13.43 10.14 2.64
C ALA A 139 -12.91 8.89 1.94
N THR A 140 -13.01 8.87 0.61
CA THR A 140 -12.27 7.90 -0.21
C THR A 140 -11.08 8.60 -0.85
N VAL A 141 -9.86 8.08 -0.61
CA VAL A 141 -8.67 8.50 -1.33
C VAL A 141 -8.87 8.17 -2.80
N PRO A 142 -8.87 9.15 -3.73
CA PRO A 142 -9.18 8.87 -5.12
C PRO A 142 -8.22 7.86 -5.74
N PHE A 143 -8.74 6.86 -6.43
CA PHE A 143 -7.93 5.94 -7.21
C PHE A 143 -7.45 6.65 -8.48
N VAL A 144 -6.22 7.13 -8.43
CA VAL A 144 -5.56 7.85 -9.53
C VAL A 144 -4.17 7.27 -9.70
N ARG A 145 -3.79 6.97 -10.95
CA ARG A 145 -2.47 6.40 -11.25
C ARG A 145 -1.33 7.25 -10.69
N ASN A 146 -0.32 6.60 -10.14
CA ASN A 146 0.87 7.22 -9.55
C ASN A 146 0.59 8.14 -8.35
N THR A 147 -0.50 7.87 -7.66
CA THR A 147 -0.83 8.49 -6.37
C THR A 147 -0.99 7.42 -5.31
N GLY A 148 -0.91 7.80 -4.07
CA GLY A 148 -1.08 6.87 -2.96
C GLY A 148 -1.43 7.59 -1.66
N TRP A 149 -1.69 6.78 -0.66
CA TRP A 149 -1.93 7.25 0.70
C TRP A 149 -1.06 6.50 1.68
N LEU A 150 -0.68 7.18 2.75
CA LEU A 150 0.18 6.64 3.80
C LEU A 150 -0.46 6.87 5.17
N THR A 151 -0.38 5.87 6.03
CA THR A 151 -0.68 5.92 7.46
C THR A 151 0.46 5.29 8.26
N HIS A 152 0.40 5.41 9.59
CA HIS A 152 1.49 4.96 10.46
C HIS A 152 0.98 4.45 11.82
N LYS A 153 1.81 3.70 12.55
CA LYS A 153 1.45 2.97 13.77
C LYS A 153 1.00 3.84 14.96
N ASN A 154 1.30 5.14 14.94
CA ASN A 154 0.92 6.04 16.03
C ASN A 154 -0.54 6.51 15.94
N VAL A 155 -1.26 6.14 14.87
CA VAL A 155 -2.66 6.51 14.65
C VAL A 155 -3.49 5.28 14.25
N ASP A 156 -4.67 5.16 14.81
CA ASP A 156 -5.62 4.11 14.48
C ASP A 156 -6.48 4.53 13.29
N THR A 157 -5.87 4.61 12.11
CA THR A 157 -6.60 4.97 10.88
C THR A 157 -7.47 3.81 10.44
N ILE A 158 -8.78 3.91 10.66
CA ILE A 158 -9.75 2.92 10.19
C ILE A 158 -9.90 3.08 8.68
N HIS A 159 -9.63 2.03 7.91
CA HIS A 159 -9.68 2.07 6.46
C HIS A 159 -10.11 0.74 5.86
N GLY A 160 -10.49 0.77 4.57
CA GLY A 160 -10.91 -0.42 3.84
C GLY A 160 -11.22 -0.12 2.38
N ILE A 161 -11.67 -1.13 1.65
CA ILE A 161 -12.18 -1.01 0.27
C ILE A 161 -13.65 -1.39 0.31
N LYS A 162 -14.52 -0.46 -0.10
CA LYS A 162 -15.97 -0.68 -0.04
C LYS A 162 -16.40 -1.80 -0.99
N GLU A 163 -17.34 -2.60 -0.51
CA GLU A 163 -18.00 -3.61 -1.32
C GLU A 163 -18.67 -2.98 -2.55
N ASN A 164 -18.57 -3.65 -3.68
CA ASN A 164 -19.14 -3.23 -4.98
C ASN A 164 -18.53 -1.95 -5.60
N ASN A 165 -17.50 -1.34 -5.00
CA ASN A 165 -16.85 -0.18 -5.62
C ASN A 165 -15.93 -0.60 -6.77
N VAL A 166 -15.12 -1.65 -6.57
CA VAL A 166 -14.18 -2.12 -7.59
C VAL A 166 -14.94 -2.86 -8.68
N THR A 167 -15.03 -2.26 -9.87
CA THR A 167 -15.75 -2.82 -11.02
C THR A 167 -14.82 -3.27 -12.16
N GLY A 168 -13.51 -3.19 -11.96
CA GLY A 168 -12.48 -3.59 -12.93
C GLY A 168 -11.22 -4.11 -12.26
N GLN A 169 -10.09 -3.99 -12.95
CA GLN A 169 -8.77 -4.36 -12.42
C GLN A 169 -8.16 -3.18 -11.67
N ARG A 170 -7.87 -3.38 -10.39
CA ARG A 170 -7.29 -2.38 -9.48
C ARG A 170 -5.89 -2.83 -9.10
N HIS A 171 -4.88 -2.23 -9.72
CA HIS A 171 -3.48 -2.52 -9.42
C HIS A 171 -2.94 -1.56 -8.37
N SER A 172 -2.29 -2.11 -7.35
CA SER A 172 -1.63 -1.31 -6.33
C SER A 172 -0.32 -1.94 -5.87
N VAL A 173 0.54 -1.10 -5.34
CA VAL A 173 1.74 -1.49 -4.59
C VAL A 173 1.51 -1.13 -3.14
N LEU A 174 1.77 -2.07 -2.23
CA LEU A 174 1.84 -1.78 -0.79
C LEU A 174 3.29 -1.82 -0.35
N ILE A 175 3.74 -0.74 0.26
CA ILE A 175 5.05 -0.61 0.88
C ILE A 175 4.83 -0.49 2.38
N ASN A 176 5.38 -1.44 3.13
CA ASN A 176 5.33 -1.42 4.58
C ASN A 176 6.76 -1.41 5.13
N TYR A 177 7.04 -0.53 6.09
CA TYR A 177 8.14 -0.76 7.01
C TYR A 177 7.58 -1.49 8.22
N ILE A 178 8.23 -2.59 8.61
CA ILE A 178 7.74 -3.53 9.62
C ILE A 178 8.73 -3.62 10.77
N GLU A 179 8.22 -3.60 11.99
CA GLU A 179 9.01 -3.69 13.21
C GLU A 179 9.50 -5.13 13.47
N GLY A 180 10.76 -5.27 13.91
CA GLY A 180 11.38 -6.38 14.63
C GLY A 180 11.03 -7.81 14.21
N ASP A 181 10.12 -8.45 14.90
CA ASP A 181 9.93 -9.90 14.91
C ASP A 181 8.95 -10.44 13.85
N TRP A 182 8.95 -9.85 12.66
CA TRP A 182 8.16 -10.37 11.55
C TRP A 182 8.64 -11.79 11.18
N ASN A 183 7.74 -12.78 11.31
CA ASN A 183 8.08 -14.19 11.16
C ASN A 183 8.22 -14.64 9.70
N ASP A 184 7.52 -13.98 8.76
CA ASP A 184 7.51 -14.33 7.34
C ASP A 184 8.66 -13.62 6.61
N THR A 185 9.90 -14.00 6.90
CA THR A 185 11.11 -13.35 6.34
C THR A 185 11.21 -13.48 4.83
N GLU A 186 10.60 -14.50 4.23
CA GLU A 186 10.48 -14.70 2.78
C GLU A 186 9.69 -13.62 2.06
N GLN A 187 8.92 -12.81 2.77
CA GLN A 187 8.15 -11.68 2.23
C GLN A 187 8.93 -10.37 2.23
N LEU A 188 10.15 -10.35 2.76
CA LEU A 188 10.93 -9.14 2.90
C LEU A 188 11.72 -8.82 1.62
N PHE A 189 11.84 -7.50 1.34
CA PHE A 189 12.53 -6.98 0.16
C PHE A 189 14.03 -7.29 0.16
N ALA A 190 14.67 -7.18 1.30
CA ALA A 190 16.08 -7.49 1.47
C ALA A 190 16.32 -8.13 2.83
N LEU A 191 17.19 -9.13 2.86
CA LEU A 191 17.79 -9.60 4.11
C LEU A 191 18.75 -8.51 4.60
N GLN A 192 18.44 -7.90 5.73
CA GLN A 192 19.33 -6.96 6.41
C GLN A 192 20.46 -7.71 7.11
#